data_c3e454b5bf9305a3b06a7c731422a1a7
#
_entry.id   c3e454b5bf9305a3b06a7c731422a1a7
#
_cell.length_a   1.000
_cell.length_b   1.000
_cell.length_c   1.000
_cell.angle_alpha   90.00
_cell.angle_beta   90.00
_cell.angle_gamma   90.00
#
_symmetry.space_group_name_H-M   'P 1'
#
loop_
_entity.id
_entity.type
_entity.pdbx_description
1 polymer ?
#
loop_
_entity_poly.entity_id
_entity_poly.type
_entity_poly.pdbx_seq_one_letter_code
_entity_poly.pdbx_strand_id
1 'polypeptide(L)'
;GHQYHLLGHIGSNDSGVLVEPYLITLTTESDVFPAFQHDGIELLYMLEGEVTYRHGDQLFHLEPGDSLFFDADAQHGPAVLVKLPARYLSIISYKQA
;
A
#
# COMPACT_ATOMS: atom_id res chain seq x y z
N GLY A 1 0.81 -1.10 -16.05
CA GLY A 1 0.04 -0.36 -15.06
C GLY A 1 0.12 -0.91 -13.67
N HIS A 2 -0.56 -0.26 -12.77
CA HIS A 2 -0.77 -0.75 -11.42
C HIS A 2 -1.69 -1.95 -11.45
N GLN A 3 -1.32 -2.99 -10.75
CA GLN A 3 -2.18 -4.14 -10.55
C GLN A 3 -2.47 -4.27 -9.05
N TYR A 4 -3.74 -4.30 -8.72
CA TYR A 4 -4.23 -4.46 -7.35
C TYR A 4 -4.94 -5.80 -7.28
N HIS A 5 -4.35 -6.73 -6.56
CA HIS A 5 -4.93 -8.06 -6.40
C HIS A 5 -5.41 -8.22 -4.96
N LEU A 6 -6.71 -8.20 -4.76
CA LEU A 6 -7.31 -8.47 -3.45
C LEU A 6 -7.05 -9.92 -3.09
N LEU A 7 -6.33 -10.14 -1.99
CA LEU A 7 -5.89 -11.47 -1.59
C LEU A 7 -6.92 -12.24 -0.77
N GLY A 8 -7.88 -11.54 -0.20
CA GLY A 8 -8.91 -12.18 0.60
C GLY A 8 -10.10 -11.27 0.75
N HIS A 9 -11.20 -11.85 1.20
CA HIS A 9 -12.41 -11.10 1.45
C HIS A 9 -12.95 -11.46 2.81
N ILE A 10 -13.20 -10.44 3.63
CA ILE A 10 -13.89 -10.59 4.89
C ILE A 10 -15.19 -9.82 4.78
N GLY A 11 -16.30 -10.54 4.90
CA GLY A 11 -17.59 -9.91 4.97
C GLY A 11 -17.78 -9.24 6.33
N SER A 12 -19.01 -8.89 6.62
CA SER A 12 -19.40 -8.33 7.91
C SER A 12 -18.98 -9.26 9.05
N ASN A 13 -18.42 -8.70 10.12
CA ASN A 13 -17.95 -9.47 11.26
C ASN A 13 -18.24 -8.71 12.57
N ASP A 14 -18.13 -9.42 13.70
CA ASP A 14 -18.47 -8.85 15.01
C ASP A 14 -17.37 -7.96 15.59
N SER A 15 -16.19 -7.93 14.99
CA SER A 15 -15.09 -7.12 15.51
C SER A 15 -15.28 -5.62 15.27
N GLY A 16 -16.11 -5.26 14.30
CA GLY A 16 -16.28 -3.88 13.89
C GLY A 16 -15.13 -3.34 13.03
N VAL A 17 -14.24 -4.22 12.58
CA VAL A 17 -13.07 -3.85 11.76
C VAL A 17 -13.11 -4.61 10.45
N LEU A 18 -12.88 -3.90 9.36
CA LEU A 18 -12.70 -4.49 8.04
C LEU A 18 -11.20 -4.47 7.70
N VAL A 19 -10.72 -5.52 7.06
CA VAL A 19 -9.33 -5.65 6.62
C VAL A 19 -9.32 -6.04 5.16
N GLU A 20 -8.59 -5.30 4.36
CA GLU A 20 -8.44 -5.56 2.93
C GLU A 20 -6.96 -5.75 2.59
N PRO A 21 -6.53 -7.00 2.37
CA PRO A 21 -5.15 -7.27 1.96
C PRO A 21 -5.03 -7.30 0.44
N TYR A 22 -4.12 -6.50 -0.09
CA TYR A 22 -3.83 -6.44 -1.52
C TYR A 22 -2.39 -6.81 -1.81
N LEU A 23 -2.19 -7.50 -2.93
CA LEU A 23 -0.87 -7.60 -3.55
C LEU A 23 -0.81 -6.54 -4.64
N ILE A 24 0.12 -5.60 -4.50
CA ILE A 24 0.34 -4.53 -5.46
C ILE A 24 1.53 -4.89 -6.33
N THR A 25 1.36 -4.79 -7.64
CA THR A 25 2.45 -5.00 -8.60
C THR A 25 2.62 -3.76 -9.44
N LEU A 26 3.84 -3.24 -9.47
CA LEU A 26 4.25 -2.08 -10.26
C LEU A 26 5.25 -2.54 -11.31
N THR A 27 5.02 -2.13 -12.54
CA THR A 27 5.87 -2.51 -13.67
C THR A 27 6.43 -1.27 -14.35
N THR A 28 7.18 -1.45 -15.42
CA THR A 28 7.71 -0.34 -16.21
C THR A 28 6.61 0.51 -16.83
N GLU A 29 5.39 -0.03 -16.93
CA GLU A 29 4.23 0.69 -17.46
C GLU A 29 3.48 1.47 -16.38
N SER A 30 3.88 1.32 -15.12
CA SER A 30 3.24 2.04 -14.02
C SER A 30 3.73 3.49 -14.01
N ASP A 31 2.77 4.40 -13.90
CA ASP A 31 3.10 5.81 -13.74
C ASP A 31 3.36 6.11 -12.26
N VAL A 32 4.02 7.22 -12.02
CA VAL A 32 4.10 7.80 -10.67
C VAL A 32 2.76 8.49 -10.40
N PHE A 33 2.11 8.16 -9.32
CA PHE A 33 0.70 8.44 -9.11
C PHE A 33 0.44 9.61 -8.22
N PRO A 34 -0.75 10.23 -8.41
CA PRO A 34 -1.27 11.07 -7.35
C PRO A 34 -1.39 10.24 -6.07
N ALA A 35 -1.15 10.89 -4.95
CA ALA A 35 -1.21 10.23 -3.66
C ALA A 35 -2.64 9.77 -3.36
N PHE A 36 -2.75 8.62 -2.70
CA PHE A 36 -4.01 8.10 -2.20
C PHE A 36 -4.31 8.71 -0.83
N GLN A 37 -5.59 8.70 -0.49
CA GLN A 37 -6.04 9.16 0.82
C GLN A 37 -7.37 8.48 1.13
N HIS A 38 -7.43 7.79 2.26
CA HIS A 38 -8.63 7.08 2.69
C HIS A 38 -8.63 6.88 4.20
N ASP A 39 -9.77 6.45 4.74
CA ASP A 39 -9.87 6.16 6.16
C ASP A 39 -9.07 4.92 6.54
N GLY A 40 -8.68 4.86 7.81
CA GLY A 40 -8.05 3.71 8.40
C GLY A 40 -6.54 3.77 8.46
N ILE A 41 -5.97 2.62 8.68
CA ILE A 41 -4.52 2.43 8.75
C ILE A 41 -4.08 1.45 7.67
N GLU A 42 -2.83 1.57 7.26
CA GLU A 42 -2.28 0.73 6.21
C GLU A 42 -0.92 0.20 6.61
N LEU A 43 -0.70 -1.08 6.33
CA LEU A 43 0.61 -1.71 6.49
C LEU A 43 1.11 -2.09 5.11
N LEU A 44 2.32 -1.66 4.77
CA LEU A 44 3.03 -2.11 3.57
C LEU A 44 4.15 -3.05 3.95
N TYR A 45 4.34 -4.09 3.16
CA TYR A 45 5.48 -5.00 3.30
C TYR A 45 6.06 -5.27 1.92
N MET A 46 7.34 -4.88 1.72
CA MET A 46 8.00 -5.04 0.42
C MET A 46 8.43 -6.49 0.20
N LEU A 47 8.06 -7.04 -0.96
CA LEU A 47 8.40 -8.40 -1.36
C LEU A 47 9.50 -8.41 -2.42
N GLU A 48 9.45 -7.49 -3.38
CA GLU A 48 10.33 -7.49 -4.54
C GLU A 48 10.49 -6.06 -5.06
N GLY A 49 11.67 -5.74 -5.59
CA GLY A 49 11.94 -4.43 -6.14
C GLY A 49 12.17 -3.37 -5.06
N GLU A 50 12.24 -2.13 -5.47
CA GLU A 50 12.47 -1.00 -4.57
C GLU A 50 11.62 0.19 -4.98
N VAL A 51 11.06 0.88 -3.99
CA VAL A 51 10.30 2.11 -4.21
C VAL A 51 10.68 3.13 -3.15
N THR A 52 10.53 4.41 -3.50
CA THR A 52 10.47 5.48 -2.51
C THR A 52 9.00 5.80 -2.31
N TYR A 53 8.51 5.63 -1.09
CA TYR A 53 7.11 5.77 -0.75
C TYR A 53 6.87 7.04 0.03
N ARG A 54 5.84 7.77 -0.33
CA ARG A 54 5.46 9.02 0.34
C ARG A 54 4.37 8.77 1.37
N HIS A 55 4.52 9.40 2.53
CA HIS A 55 3.44 9.52 3.52
C HIS A 55 3.45 10.95 4.05
N GLY A 56 2.44 11.72 3.69
CA GLY A 56 2.41 13.14 4.00
C GLY A 56 3.60 13.84 3.36
N ASP A 57 4.40 14.53 4.16
CA ASP A 57 5.61 15.23 3.71
C ASP A 57 6.88 14.37 3.77
N GLN A 58 6.77 13.12 4.20
CA GLN A 58 7.92 12.26 4.41
C GLN A 58 8.07 11.24 3.28
N LEU A 59 9.31 10.92 2.95
CA LEU A 59 9.66 9.92 1.97
C LEU A 59 10.42 8.78 2.65
N PHE A 60 10.08 7.55 2.29
CA PHE A 60 10.68 6.34 2.83
C PHE A 60 11.16 5.46 1.69
N HIS A 61 12.45 5.11 1.71
CA HIS A 61 12.99 4.16 0.75
C HIS A 61 12.73 2.74 1.27
N LEU A 62 12.06 1.92 0.46
CA LEU A 62 11.66 0.58 0.83
C LEU A 62 12.33 -0.46 -0.07
N GLU A 63 13.01 -1.41 0.56
CA GLU A 63 13.63 -2.56 -0.07
C GLU A 63 12.91 -3.84 0.38
N PRO A 64 13.12 -4.98 -0.29
CA PRO A 64 12.47 -6.24 0.13
C PRO A 64 12.72 -6.54 1.61
N GLY A 65 11.64 -6.86 2.31
CA GLY A 65 11.67 -7.10 3.76
C GLY A 65 11.38 -5.87 4.61
N ASP A 66 11.36 -4.67 4.01
CA ASP A 66 10.99 -3.46 4.74
C ASP A 66 9.48 -3.36 4.87
N SER A 67 9.04 -2.73 5.94
CA SER A 67 7.62 -2.46 6.18
C SER A 67 7.41 -1.01 6.57
N LEU A 68 6.21 -0.53 6.30
CA LEU A 68 5.78 0.82 6.65
C LEU A 68 4.34 0.74 7.16
N PHE A 69 4.09 1.33 8.31
CA PHE A 69 2.78 1.32 8.95
C PHE A 69 2.37 2.77 9.20
N PHE A 70 1.17 3.16 8.73
CA PHE A 70 0.80 4.58 8.76
C PHE A 70 -0.71 4.81 8.76
N ASP A 71 -1.10 6.01 9.16
CA ASP A 71 -2.47 6.50 9.00
C ASP A 71 -2.72 6.81 7.53
N ALA A 72 -3.75 6.19 6.97
CA ALA A 72 -4.07 6.32 5.55
C ALA A 72 -4.83 7.62 5.22
N ASP A 73 -5.22 8.40 6.21
CA ASP A 73 -5.88 9.67 6.00
C ASP A 73 -4.92 10.79 5.55
N ALA A 74 -3.62 10.61 5.72
CA ALA A 74 -2.62 11.47 5.08
C ALA A 74 -2.37 10.96 3.65
N GLN A 75 -2.02 11.87 2.75
CA GLN A 75 -1.70 11.50 1.37
C GLN A 75 -0.52 10.55 1.33
N HIS A 76 -0.64 9.45 0.59
CA HIS A 76 0.39 8.42 0.51
C HIS A 76 0.40 7.74 -0.84
N GLY A 77 1.53 7.18 -1.20
CA GLY A 77 1.69 6.43 -2.45
C GLY A 77 3.15 6.32 -2.86
N PRO A 78 3.45 5.45 -3.84
CA PRO A 78 4.80 5.38 -4.38
C PRO A 78 5.15 6.68 -5.11
N ALA A 79 6.25 7.30 -4.71
CA ALA A 79 6.73 8.56 -5.29
C ALA A 79 7.80 8.32 -6.36
N VAL A 80 8.66 7.32 -6.15
CA VAL A 80 9.71 6.95 -7.10
C VAL A 80 9.76 5.44 -7.24
N LEU A 81 9.75 4.95 -8.47
CA LEU A 81 9.93 3.54 -8.78
C LEU A 81 11.41 3.31 -9.04
N VAL A 82 12.12 2.73 -8.06
CA VAL A 82 13.57 2.62 -8.09
C VAL A 82 14.01 1.34 -8.81
N LYS A 83 13.40 0.22 -8.47
CA LYS A 83 13.71 -1.09 -9.05
C LYS A 83 12.42 -1.82 -9.39
N LEU A 84 12.26 -2.19 -10.63
CA LEU A 84 11.05 -2.86 -11.12
C LEU A 84 11.37 -4.27 -11.65
N PRO A 85 10.40 -5.20 -11.59
CA PRO A 85 9.07 -5.00 -11.01
C PRO A 85 9.17 -4.81 -9.50
N ALA A 86 8.25 -4.02 -8.95
CA ALA A 86 8.12 -3.85 -7.51
C ALA A 86 6.82 -4.47 -7.06
N ARG A 87 6.87 -5.26 -6.00
CA ARG A 87 5.71 -5.95 -5.45
C ARG A 87 5.68 -5.79 -3.95
N TYR A 88 4.52 -5.47 -3.43
CA TYR A 88 4.36 -5.34 -1.99
C TYR A 88 2.94 -5.66 -1.57
N LEU A 89 2.82 -6.07 -0.31
CA LEU A 89 1.52 -6.25 0.32
C LEU A 89 1.06 -4.90 0.84
N SER A 90 -0.21 -4.60 0.60
CA SER A 90 -0.88 -3.43 1.17
C SER A 90 -2.07 -3.94 1.95
N ILE A 91 -2.04 -3.79 3.27
CA ILE A 91 -3.09 -4.28 4.14
C ILE A 91 -3.76 -3.08 4.78
N ILE A 92 -5.01 -2.86 4.41
CA ILE A 92 -5.80 -1.71 4.85
C ILE A 92 -6.79 -2.19 5.91
N SER A 93 -6.84 -1.46 7.02
CA SER A 93 -7.75 -1.77 8.11
C SER A 93 -8.54 -0.51 8.47
N TYR A 94 -9.85 -0.63 8.55
CA TYR A 94 -10.72 0.50 8.85
C TYR A 94 -11.97 0.06 9.59
N LYS A 95 -12.65 1.02 10.19
CA LYS A 95 -13.87 0.74 10.92
C LYS A 95 -15.02 0.40 9.98
N GLN A 96 -15.77 -0.60 10.35
CA GLN A 96 -17.02 -0.97 9.69
C GLN A 96 -18.05 0.13 9.95
N ALA A 97 -18.70 0.59 8.90
CA ALA A 97 -19.70 1.67 8.99
C ALA A 97 -21.00 1.17 9.68
#